data_0470aeaa6bc8e434cd1589f0e3a3e337
#
_entry.id   0470aeaa6bc8e434cd1589f0e3a3e337
#
_cell.length_a   1.000
_cell.length_b   1.000
_cell.length_c   1.000
_cell.angle_alpha   90.00
_cell.angle_beta   90.00
_cell.angle_gamma   90.00
#
_symmetry.space_group_name_H-M   'P 1'
#
loop_
_entity.id
_entity.type
_entity.pdbx_description
1 polymer ?
#
loop_
_entity_poly.entity_id
_entity_poly.type
_entity_poly.pdbx_seq_one_letter_code
_entity_poly.pdbx_strand_id
1 'polypeptide(L)'
;MKLFVQNSSEYLLYKVPKEWRNSTRICNLYPPIPRHSRNIDFDIYDFEMLFNDPATIELIKSGRTIGCFYIESPGMRSLLRRLDVQTFEMLTAASSIIRPGVAESGMMQEFIARHKDPSRRKYLVPEMEEHLSETYGVMIYQEDVIKVAHHIAGLTLEEADLLRRAMSGKMRSHKAMEQITNKFFLSSKDKGLTEEQAKELWRQIESFAGYSFCKAHSASFALLSYQVAFLKAHYPAEFMASVLSNGGGFYSPAVYIQESKRLRLEVKLPCINRSEYEYTGIGKVLRIGLMAIKNLSGSSIEKIIKGREENGKYVSLADFLVRTRLGYEETALLIRCGTMHCFKVTRPTLLRLLDIYIHHRRILDENYNDLFMNDTFALERNITTDVNYSAEEICRNEYESFGYMVTRHPLNFFSEWLNDARIIKAKDMNNNRGKNARMVGWYMTSKRIRTKKGEIMKFLSLEDLTGTFEAVIFPKIYYRVAELTMSMGPYLVEGRIDENDSTNIIVENLQVLTSLKVKAQEMKDSVDHNYYGDKEKISEEEFEIVNSLGKEKLLRAYAG
;
A
#
# COMPACT_ATOMS: atom_id res chain seq x y z
N MET A 1 26.48 11.33 19.01
CA MET A 1 25.47 10.56 18.23
C MET A 1 24.50 9.77 19.12
N LYS A 2 24.95 8.94 20.07
CA LYS A 2 24.10 8.33 21.11
C LYS A 2 23.25 9.35 21.87
N LEU A 3 23.81 10.52 22.21
CA LEU A 3 23.11 11.61 22.90
C LEU A 3 21.97 12.24 22.08
N PHE A 4 22.06 12.27 20.74
CA PHE A 4 21.03 12.90 19.90
C PHE A 4 19.83 11.98 19.66
N VAL A 5 20.06 10.67 19.58
CA VAL A 5 18.98 9.66 19.51
C VAL A 5 18.32 9.51 20.89
N GLN A 6 19.09 9.50 21.97
CA GLN A 6 18.56 9.53 23.33
C GLN A 6 17.76 10.80 23.61
N ASN A 7 18.25 11.97 23.23
CA ASN A 7 17.53 13.24 23.44
C ASN A 7 16.28 13.36 22.55
N SER A 8 16.25 12.80 21.33
CA SER A 8 15.04 12.84 20.48
C SER A 8 13.97 11.85 20.97
N SER A 9 14.37 10.69 21.42
CA SER A 9 13.44 9.70 22.01
C SER A 9 12.97 10.13 23.40
N GLU A 10 13.84 10.71 24.24
CA GLU A 10 13.44 11.33 25.52
C GLU A 10 12.54 12.55 25.30
N TYR A 11 12.79 13.39 24.31
CA TYR A 11 11.96 14.56 24.02
C TYR A 11 10.56 14.19 23.50
N LEU A 12 10.44 13.12 22.74
CA LEU A 12 9.14 12.54 22.33
C LEU A 12 8.44 11.84 23.51
N LEU A 13 9.20 11.14 24.37
CA LEU A 13 8.67 10.46 25.55
C LEU A 13 8.25 11.44 26.67
N TYR A 14 8.94 12.57 26.83
CA TYR A 14 8.62 13.58 27.87
C TYR A 14 7.34 14.38 27.54
N LYS A 15 7.01 14.59 26.28
CA LYS A 15 5.77 15.27 25.86
C LYS A 15 4.55 14.40 25.71
N VAL A 16 4.69 13.08 25.82
CA VAL A 16 3.54 12.16 25.85
C VAL A 16 3.12 11.99 27.32
N PRO A 17 1.94 12.50 27.73
CA PRO A 17 1.43 12.31 29.09
C PRO A 17 1.47 10.83 29.50
N LYS A 18 1.76 10.54 30.79
CA LYS A 18 1.80 9.16 31.31
C LYS A 18 0.52 8.37 30.99
N GLU A 19 -0.61 9.05 30.97
CA GLU A 19 -1.93 8.53 30.58
C GLU A 19 -2.00 8.13 29.11
N TRP A 20 -1.16 8.69 28.23
CA TRP A 20 -1.08 8.36 26.82
C TRP A 20 -0.07 7.23 26.54
N ARG A 21 0.84 6.93 27.47
CA ARG A 21 1.75 5.78 27.35
C ARG A 21 1.00 4.45 27.46
N ASN A 22 -0.12 4.47 28.18
CA ASN A 22 -1.06 3.34 28.29
C ASN A 22 -2.30 3.49 27.43
N SER A 23 -2.49 4.63 26.75
CA SER A 23 -3.66 4.86 25.94
C SER A 23 -3.34 4.58 24.47
N THR A 24 -4.05 3.70 23.98
CA THR A 24 -4.47 3.24 22.65
C THR A 24 -4.48 4.28 21.51
N ARG A 25 -4.03 5.52 21.65
CA ARG A 25 -4.16 6.56 20.62
C ARG A 25 -3.02 6.64 19.61
N ILE A 26 -1.85 6.11 19.90
CA ILE A 26 -0.88 5.76 18.83
C ILE A 26 -1.35 4.51 18.11
N CYS A 27 -2.10 3.64 18.80
CA CYS A 27 -2.82 2.51 18.24
C CYS A 27 -4.15 2.89 17.54
N ASN A 28 -4.58 4.15 17.54
CA ASN A 28 -5.77 4.59 16.79
C ASN A 28 -5.48 4.80 15.28
N LEU A 29 -4.24 4.69 14.85
CA LEU A 29 -3.90 4.40 13.45
C LEU A 29 -4.10 2.90 13.14
N TYR A 30 -4.10 2.04 14.17
CA TYR A 30 -4.35 0.61 14.09
C TYR A 30 -5.06 0.20 15.38
N PRO A 31 -6.25 -0.42 15.33
CA PRO A 31 -6.96 -0.87 16.54
C PRO A 31 -6.05 -1.74 17.41
N PRO A 32 -6.21 -1.71 18.72
CA PRO A 32 -5.34 -2.43 19.62
C PRO A 32 -5.41 -3.93 19.31
N ILE A 33 -4.26 -4.54 19.13
CA ILE A 33 -4.17 -6.00 19.20
C ILE A 33 -4.70 -6.39 20.58
N PRO A 34 -5.74 -7.24 20.69
CA PRO A 34 -6.32 -7.59 21.97
C PRO A 34 -5.26 -8.23 22.86
N ARG A 35 -4.68 -7.47 23.78
CA ARG A 35 -3.66 -7.96 24.72
C ARG A 35 -4.18 -9.10 25.59
N HIS A 36 -5.50 -9.15 25.81
CA HIS A 36 -6.13 -10.10 26.73
C HIS A 36 -6.46 -11.48 26.14
N SER A 37 -6.38 -11.67 24.82
CA SER A 37 -6.73 -12.97 24.21
C SER A 37 -5.54 -13.91 24.01
N ARG A 38 -4.32 -13.42 24.19
CA ARG A 38 -3.07 -14.18 24.16
C ARG A 38 -2.16 -13.59 25.22
N ASN A 39 -1.40 -14.40 25.92
CA ASN A 39 -0.30 -13.95 26.78
C ASN A 39 0.80 -13.32 25.91
N ILE A 40 0.51 -12.14 25.33
CA ILE A 40 1.44 -11.40 24.47
C ILE A 40 2.19 -10.46 25.40
N ASP A 41 3.40 -10.85 25.72
CA ASP A 41 4.31 -10.09 26.58
C ASP A 41 5.43 -9.49 25.72
N PHE A 42 5.15 -8.35 25.09
CA PHE A 42 6.18 -7.52 24.47
C PHE A 42 5.89 -6.04 24.69
N ASP A 43 6.94 -5.24 24.84
CA ASP A 43 6.84 -3.80 24.83
C ASP A 43 7.25 -3.25 23.46
N ILE A 44 6.28 -2.64 22.75
CA ILE A 44 6.50 -2.01 21.45
C ILE A 44 7.45 -0.78 21.54
N TYR A 45 7.78 -0.34 22.73
CA TYR A 45 8.73 0.75 23.03
C TYR A 45 10.09 0.22 23.52
N ASP A 46 10.29 -1.08 23.57
CA ASP A 46 11.62 -1.67 23.72
C ASP A 46 12.36 -1.59 22.37
N PHE A 47 13.05 -0.46 22.17
CA PHE A 47 13.73 -0.16 20.91
C PHE A 47 14.95 -1.07 20.69
N GLU A 48 15.59 -1.55 21.75
CA GLU A 48 16.70 -2.48 21.62
C GLU A 48 16.21 -3.82 21.05
N MET A 49 15.12 -4.33 21.58
CA MET A 49 14.47 -5.53 21.03
C MET A 49 14.02 -5.31 19.58
N LEU A 50 13.31 -4.21 19.29
CA LEU A 50 12.76 -3.92 17.96
C LEU A 50 13.84 -3.83 16.89
N PHE A 51 14.93 -3.10 17.14
CA PHE A 51 15.96 -2.85 16.13
C PHE A 51 16.87 -4.06 15.90
N ASN A 52 16.88 -5.02 16.80
CA ASN A 52 17.65 -6.25 16.71
C ASN A 52 16.80 -7.48 16.34
N ASP A 53 15.48 -7.32 16.14
CA ASP A 53 14.62 -8.45 15.77
C ASP A 53 14.89 -8.96 14.34
N PRO A 54 15.37 -10.20 14.16
CA PRO A 54 15.78 -10.70 12.85
C PRO A 54 14.60 -10.80 11.86
N ALA A 55 13.39 -11.09 12.34
CA ALA A 55 12.22 -11.24 11.48
C ALA A 55 11.78 -9.88 10.93
N THR A 56 11.83 -8.83 11.74
CA THR A 56 11.54 -7.44 11.35
C THR A 56 12.59 -6.93 10.37
N ILE A 57 13.87 -7.14 10.66
CA ILE A 57 14.97 -6.75 9.76
C ILE A 57 14.80 -7.42 8.39
N GLU A 58 14.56 -8.73 8.35
CA GLU A 58 14.36 -9.46 7.10
C GLU A 58 13.13 -8.98 6.32
N LEU A 59 12.04 -8.64 7.02
CA LEU A 59 10.83 -8.09 6.41
C LEU A 59 11.12 -6.74 5.74
N ILE A 60 11.83 -5.84 6.42
CA ILE A 60 12.21 -4.51 5.89
C ILE A 60 13.19 -4.67 4.74
N LYS A 61 14.28 -5.40 4.93
CA LYS A 61 15.35 -5.65 3.96
C LYS A 61 14.81 -6.25 2.65
N SER A 62 13.92 -7.23 2.75
CA SER A 62 13.30 -7.86 1.57
C SER A 62 12.24 -7.00 0.88
N GLY A 63 11.87 -5.84 1.45
CA GLY A 63 10.81 -4.97 0.93
C GLY A 63 9.41 -5.59 0.98
N ARG A 64 9.17 -6.59 1.84
CA ARG A 64 7.84 -7.20 2.07
C ARG A 64 6.96 -6.35 2.98
N THR A 65 6.98 -5.04 2.76
CA THR A 65 6.44 -4.02 3.67
C THR A 65 5.06 -3.49 3.26
N ILE A 66 4.32 -4.20 2.40
CA ILE A 66 2.92 -3.85 2.10
C ILE A 66 2.11 -3.81 3.41
N GLY A 67 1.36 -2.74 3.62
CA GLY A 67 0.62 -2.46 4.86
C GLY A 67 1.45 -1.75 5.94
N CYS A 68 2.79 -1.72 5.83
CA CYS A 68 3.62 -1.02 6.80
C CYS A 68 3.65 0.48 6.48
N PHE A 69 3.16 1.27 7.44
CA PHE A 69 3.15 2.72 7.33
C PHE A 69 4.46 3.28 6.80
N TYR A 70 4.38 4.22 5.86
CA TYR A 70 5.46 4.98 5.27
C TYR A 70 6.43 4.18 4.36
N ILE A 71 6.55 2.85 4.51
CA ILE A 71 7.52 2.01 3.79
C ILE A 71 6.90 1.01 2.81
N GLU A 72 5.61 1.15 2.51
CA GLU A 72 4.89 0.18 1.66
C GLU A 72 4.85 0.54 0.16
N SER A 73 5.14 1.79 -0.22
CA SER A 73 5.07 2.20 -1.63
C SER A 73 6.06 1.42 -2.51
N PRO A 74 5.75 1.16 -3.79
CA PRO A 74 6.63 0.38 -4.68
C PRO A 74 8.07 0.91 -4.73
N GLY A 75 8.22 2.24 -4.90
CA GLY A 75 9.54 2.87 -4.92
C GLY A 75 10.31 2.71 -3.61
N MET A 76 9.62 2.83 -2.46
CA MET A 76 10.26 2.60 -1.16
C MET A 76 10.67 1.14 -0.98
N ARG A 77 9.81 0.19 -1.34
CA ARG A 77 10.11 -1.24 -1.29
C ARG A 77 11.32 -1.62 -2.17
N SER A 78 11.41 -1.03 -3.37
CA SER A 78 12.59 -1.16 -4.23
C SER A 78 13.85 -0.59 -3.57
N LEU A 79 13.75 0.61 -2.98
CA LEU A 79 14.88 1.26 -2.31
C LEU A 79 15.38 0.45 -1.11
N LEU A 80 14.48 -0.09 -0.28
CA LEU A 80 14.83 -0.93 0.87
C LEU A 80 15.67 -2.14 0.45
N ARG A 81 15.29 -2.82 -0.63
CA ARG A 81 16.07 -3.95 -1.19
C ARG A 81 17.42 -3.52 -1.76
N ARG A 82 17.45 -2.40 -2.49
CA ARG A 82 18.68 -1.88 -3.12
C ARG A 82 19.71 -1.44 -2.11
N LEU A 83 19.27 -0.94 -0.94
CA LEU A 83 20.11 -0.51 0.17
C LEU A 83 20.40 -1.65 1.16
N ASP A 84 19.76 -2.81 1.02
CA ASP A 84 19.91 -3.91 1.98
C ASP A 84 19.67 -3.43 3.42
N VAL A 85 18.57 -2.73 3.66
CA VAL A 85 18.30 -1.99 4.91
C VAL A 85 18.20 -2.95 6.10
N GLN A 86 19.17 -2.86 7.01
CA GLN A 86 19.26 -3.71 8.20
C GLN A 86 19.25 -2.93 9.51
N THR A 87 19.43 -1.61 9.48
CA THR A 87 19.50 -0.78 10.68
C THR A 87 18.50 0.37 10.64
N PHE A 88 18.21 0.90 11.82
CA PHE A 88 17.34 2.06 12.00
C PHE A 88 17.87 3.30 11.27
N GLU A 89 19.19 3.54 11.33
CA GLU A 89 19.83 4.67 10.67
C GLU A 89 19.69 4.56 9.15
N MET A 90 19.86 3.34 8.60
CA MET A 90 19.71 3.12 7.17
C MET A 90 18.25 3.29 6.72
N LEU A 91 17.27 2.88 7.53
CA LEU A 91 15.86 3.14 7.25
C LEU A 91 15.54 4.64 7.29
N THR A 92 16.12 5.36 8.25
CA THR A 92 16.01 6.82 8.35
C THR A 92 16.57 7.51 7.11
N ALA A 93 17.75 7.09 6.65
CA ALA A 93 18.36 7.58 5.42
C ALA A 93 17.50 7.26 4.18
N ALA A 94 17.05 6.00 4.03
CA ALA A 94 16.20 5.58 2.93
C ALA A 94 14.92 6.42 2.83
N SER A 95 14.28 6.72 3.96
CA SER A 95 13.08 7.56 4.03
C SER A 95 13.32 9.01 3.59
N SER A 96 14.56 9.49 3.69
CA SER A 96 14.94 10.85 3.33
C SER A 96 15.32 11.00 1.86
N ILE A 97 15.92 9.98 1.25
CA ILE A 97 16.42 10.06 -0.14
C ILE A 97 15.38 9.71 -1.21
N ILE A 98 14.24 9.10 -0.86
CA ILE A 98 13.21 8.68 -1.84
C ILE A 98 12.36 9.85 -2.38
N ARG A 99 12.72 11.07 -2.08
CA ARG A 99 11.95 12.26 -2.40
C ARG A 99 12.20 12.75 -3.83
N PRO A 100 11.21 13.41 -4.47
CA PRO A 100 11.33 13.85 -5.88
C PRO A 100 12.61 14.64 -6.15
N GLY A 101 12.92 15.70 -5.42
CA GLY A 101 14.10 16.54 -5.66
C GLY A 101 15.43 15.79 -5.50
N VAL A 102 15.56 14.95 -4.46
CA VAL A 102 16.77 14.13 -4.24
C VAL A 102 16.92 13.04 -5.30
N ALA A 103 15.81 12.46 -5.75
CA ALA A 103 15.83 11.45 -6.81
C ALA A 103 16.18 12.08 -8.18
N GLU A 104 15.68 13.28 -8.48
CA GLU A 104 15.93 13.99 -9.73
C GLU A 104 17.35 14.56 -9.84
N SER A 105 17.95 14.97 -8.72
CA SER A 105 19.34 15.48 -8.70
C SER A 105 20.40 14.41 -8.93
N GLY A 106 20.04 13.12 -8.83
CA GLY A 106 20.98 11.99 -8.90
C GLY A 106 21.62 11.62 -7.55
N MET A 107 21.32 12.36 -6.47
CA MET A 107 21.89 12.11 -5.14
C MET A 107 21.48 10.75 -4.56
N MET A 108 20.25 10.30 -4.83
CA MET A 108 19.79 8.98 -4.43
C MET A 108 20.63 7.87 -5.06
N GLN A 109 20.94 7.97 -6.35
CA GLN A 109 21.76 7.01 -7.07
C GLN A 109 23.20 7.00 -6.53
N GLU A 110 23.73 8.20 -6.26
CA GLU A 110 25.07 8.34 -5.70
C GLU A 110 25.16 7.78 -4.28
N PHE A 111 24.15 8.04 -3.42
CA PHE A 111 24.08 7.45 -2.09
C PHE A 111 24.08 5.93 -2.14
N ILE A 112 23.24 5.33 -3.01
CA ILE A 112 23.18 3.86 -3.19
C ILE A 112 24.51 3.32 -3.68
N ALA A 113 25.15 4.00 -4.65
CA ALA A 113 26.44 3.57 -5.18
C ALA A 113 27.56 3.59 -4.13
N ARG A 114 27.63 4.65 -3.32
CA ARG A 114 28.62 4.80 -2.23
C ARG A 114 28.32 3.87 -1.04
N HIS A 115 27.05 3.53 -0.81
CA HIS A 115 26.68 2.52 0.18
C HIS A 115 27.22 1.13 -0.22
N LYS A 116 27.00 0.75 -1.49
CA LYS A 116 27.41 -0.57 -2.00
C LYS A 116 28.92 -0.71 -2.19
N ASP A 117 29.59 0.36 -2.59
CA ASP A 117 31.01 0.38 -2.89
C ASP A 117 31.73 1.48 -2.10
N PRO A 118 32.38 1.14 -0.99
CA PRO A 118 33.12 2.09 -0.17
C PRO A 118 34.22 2.85 -0.94
N SER A 119 34.80 2.28 -2.02
CA SER A 119 35.83 2.95 -2.82
C SER A 119 35.31 4.17 -3.57
N ARG A 120 33.99 4.27 -3.75
CA ARG A 120 33.31 5.41 -4.37
C ARG A 120 33.03 6.56 -3.41
N ARG A 121 33.28 6.40 -2.11
CA ARG A 121 33.07 7.45 -1.11
C ARG A 121 34.11 8.54 -1.29
N LYS A 122 33.72 9.61 -1.97
CA LYS A 122 34.56 10.76 -2.24
C LYS A 122 33.99 11.98 -1.57
N TYR A 123 34.84 12.73 -0.89
CA TYR A 123 34.51 14.01 -0.27
C TYR A 123 35.13 15.12 -1.11
N LEU A 124 34.40 16.21 -1.28
CA LEU A 124 34.88 17.38 -2.06
C LEU A 124 36.09 18.01 -1.39
N VAL A 125 36.07 18.06 -0.07
CA VAL A 125 37.17 18.47 0.81
C VAL A 125 37.25 17.46 1.98
N PRO A 126 38.47 17.22 2.54
CA PRO A 126 38.64 16.22 3.61
C PRO A 126 37.74 16.44 4.82
N GLU A 127 37.50 17.69 5.20
CA GLU A 127 36.69 18.08 6.37
C GLU A 127 35.23 17.62 6.24
N MET A 128 34.74 17.40 5.02
CA MET A 128 33.38 16.85 4.82
C MET A 128 33.22 15.45 5.39
N GLU A 129 34.31 14.67 5.51
CA GLU A 129 34.24 13.32 6.06
C GLU A 129 33.79 13.32 7.51
N GLU A 130 34.30 14.26 8.32
CA GLU A 130 33.90 14.42 9.72
C GLU A 130 32.40 14.66 9.88
N HIS A 131 31.80 15.43 8.97
CA HIS A 131 30.40 15.88 9.09
C HIS A 131 29.39 15.02 8.32
N LEU A 132 29.82 14.32 7.27
CA LEU A 132 28.96 13.56 6.36
C LEU A 132 29.36 12.08 6.21
N SER A 133 30.19 11.52 7.09
CA SER A 133 30.59 10.10 7.05
C SER A 133 29.39 9.16 7.14
N GLU A 134 28.39 9.49 7.95
CA GLU A 134 27.15 8.73 8.10
C GLU A 134 26.36 8.61 6.79
N THR A 135 26.46 9.62 5.93
CA THR A 135 25.76 9.71 4.65
C THR A 135 26.70 9.55 3.46
N TYR A 136 27.90 9.05 3.69
CA TYR A 136 28.92 8.77 2.65
C TYR A 136 29.30 10.01 1.83
N GLY A 137 29.27 11.20 2.44
CA GLY A 137 29.53 12.47 1.77
C GLY A 137 28.37 12.99 0.91
N VAL A 138 27.19 12.41 1.01
CA VAL A 138 25.97 12.90 0.33
C VAL A 138 25.09 13.65 1.33
N MET A 139 24.74 14.88 1.05
CA MET A 139 23.78 15.62 1.86
C MET A 139 22.38 15.02 1.67
N ILE A 140 21.74 14.52 2.72
CA ILE A 140 20.39 13.93 2.68
C ILE A 140 19.43 14.54 3.69
N TYR A 141 19.96 15.28 4.69
CA TYR A 141 19.17 15.93 5.72
C TYR A 141 19.31 17.45 5.65
N GLN A 142 18.34 18.20 6.17
CA GLN A 142 18.44 19.66 6.31
C GLN A 142 19.63 20.06 7.18
N GLU A 143 19.91 19.28 8.20
CA GLU A 143 21.04 19.44 9.10
C GLU A 143 22.38 19.32 8.38
N ASP A 144 22.45 18.50 7.33
CA ASP A 144 23.67 18.36 6.53
C ASP A 144 24.00 19.65 5.79
N VAL A 145 22.98 20.34 5.26
CA VAL A 145 23.16 21.65 4.64
C VAL A 145 23.70 22.68 5.64
N ILE A 146 23.17 22.70 6.88
CA ILE A 146 23.65 23.59 7.93
C ILE A 146 25.11 23.28 8.29
N LYS A 147 25.44 21.97 8.49
CA LYS A 147 26.81 21.54 8.81
C LYS A 147 27.80 21.96 7.73
N VAL A 148 27.47 21.68 6.47
CA VAL A 148 28.33 22.02 5.34
C VAL A 148 28.47 23.52 5.17
N ALA A 149 27.40 24.29 5.25
CA ALA A 149 27.43 25.73 5.15
C ALA A 149 28.24 26.40 6.29
N HIS A 150 28.14 25.86 7.51
CA HIS A 150 28.85 26.37 8.67
C HIS A 150 30.33 25.94 8.71
N HIS A 151 30.57 24.63 8.72
CA HIS A 151 31.92 24.11 8.96
C HIS A 151 32.83 24.21 7.73
N ILE A 152 32.27 23.96 6.53
CA ILE A 152 33.02 23.91 5.28
C ILE A 152 33.05 25.28 4.58
N ALA A 153 31.87 25.89 4.40
CA ALA A 153 31.78 27.20 3.73
C ALA A 153 32.02 28.40 4.67
N GLY A 154 32.08 28.21 5.98
CA GLY A 154 32.45 29.23 6.97
C GLY A 154 31.34 30.23 7.31
N LEU A 155 30.10 29.98 7.00
CA LEU A 155 28.96 30.80 7.44
C LEU A 155 28.75 30.64 8.96
N THR A 156 28.20 31.66 9.61
CA THR A 156 27.70 31.50 10.98
C THR A 156 26.52 30.52 11.02
N LEU A 157 26.19 29.96 12.17
CA LEU A 157 25.04 29.07 12.31
C LEU A 157 23.72 29.74 11.90
N GLU A 158 23.57 31.04 12.20
CA GLU A 158 22.41 31.84 11.83
C GLU A 158 22.30 31.98 10.30
N GLU A 159 23.43 32.27 9.63
CA GLU A 159 23.52 32.40 8.19
C GLU A 159 23.31 31.05 7.48
N ALA A 160 23.82 29.96 8.05
CA ALA A 160 23.60 28.59 7.54
C ALA A 160 22.13 28.18 7.68
N ASP A 161 21.43 28.54 8.76
CA ASP A 161 19.99 28.31 8.89
C ASP A 161 19.17 29.20 7.94
N LEU A 162 19.62 30.44 7.73
CA LEU A 162 19.02 31.34 6.74
C LEU A 162 19.13 30.75 5.33
N LEU A 163 20.32 30.24 4.98
CA LEU A 163 20.54 29.54 3.69
C LEU A 163 19.61 28.32 3.56
N ARG A 164 19.54 27.47 4.57
CA ARG A 164 18.64 26.32 4.60
C ARG A 164 17.16 26.71 4.38
N ARG A 165 16.70 27.80 5.03
CA ARG A 165 15.33 28.31 4.85
C ARG A 165 15.13 28.88 3.44
N ALA A 166 16.13 29.54 2.89
CA ALA A 166 16.11 30.05 1.53
C ALA A 166 15.94 28.92 0.52
N MET A 167 16.75 27.86 0.67
CA MET A 167 16.69 26.66 -0.16
C MET A 167 15.38 25.89 -0.04
N SER A 168 14.70 25.93 1.11
CA SER A 168 13.40 25.25 1.30
C SER A 168 12.20 26.00 0.68
N GLY A 169 12.42 27.03 -0.12
CA GLY A 169 11.37 27.82 -0.79
C GLY A 169 10.53 28.69 0.17
N LYS A 170 10.92 28.80 1.43
CA LYS A 170 10.21 29.61 2.45
C LYS A 170 10.58 31.10 2.39
N MET A 171 11.66 31.45 1.71
CA MET A 171 12.05 32.84 1.49
C MET A 171 11.51 33.37 0.17
N ARG A 172 10.68 34.41 0.25
CA ARG A 172 10.07 35.07 -0.92
C ARG A 172 10.93 36.23 -1.48
N SER A 173 12.04 36.59 -0.81
CA SER A 173 12.87 37.75 -1.18
C SER A 173 14.07 37.32 -2.02
N HIS A 174 14.06 37.66 -3.33
CA HIS A 174 15.20 37.49 -4.21
C HIS A 174 16.46 38.19 -3.69
N LYS A 175 16.32 39.37 -3.11
CA LYS A 175 17.43 40.16 -2.55
C LYS A 175 18.13 39.43 -1.39
N ALA A 176 17.35 38.80 -0.51
CA ALA A 176 17.92 38.05 0.61
C ALA A 176 18.61 36.75 0.14
N MET A 177 18.09 36.13 -0.91
CA MET A 177 18.74 34.97 -1.54
C MET A 177 20.08 35.36 -2.17
N GLU A 178 20.12 36.47 -2.91
CA GLU A 178 21.35 37.00 -3.49
C GLU A 178 22.40 37.34 -2.43
N GLN A 179 21.99 37.98 -1.34
CA GLN A 179 22.88 38.33 -0.23
C GLN A 179 23.52 37.09 0.41
N ILE A 180 22.73 36.06 0.72
CA ILE A 180 23.26 34.83 1.34
C ILE A 180 24.14 34.04 0.35
N THR A 181 23.82 34.05 -0.95
CA THR A 181 24.64 33.46 -2.00
C THR A 181 26.00 34.12 -2.09
N ASN A 182 26.03 35.44 -2.18
CA ASN A 182 27.29 36.21 -2.22
C ASN A 182 28.13 35.97 -0.95
N LYS A 183 27.49 35.97 0.21
CA LYS A 183 28.14 35.68 1.48
C LYS A 183 28.75 34.26 1.51
N PHE A 184 28.03 33.26 1.01
CA PHE A 184 28.52 31.89 0.89
C PHE A 184 29.81 31.79 0.09
N PHE A 185 29.88 32.42 -1.07
CA PHE A 185 31.08 32.36 -1.91
C PHE A 185 32.26 33.14 -1.28
N LEU A 186 32.00 34.29 -0.68
CA LEU A 186 33.05 35.04 0.03
C LEU A 186 33.61 34.24 1.21
N SER A 187 32.76 33.72 2.06
CA SER A 187 33.14 32.95 3.23
C SER A 187 33.85 31.65 2.86
N SER A 188 33.41 30.97 1.77
CA SER A 188 34.07 29.76 1.22
C SER A 188 35.51 30.05 0.80
N LYS A 189 35.74 31.21 0.15
CA LYS A 189 37.08 31.68 -0.23
C LYS A 189 37.95 31.93 1.00
N ASP A 190 37.40 32.59 2.03
CA ASP A 190 38.13 32.86 3.29
C ASP A 190 38.48 31.56 4.04
N LYS A 191 37.71 30.50 3.87
CA LYS A 191 37.99 29.14 4.35
C LYS A 191 39.01 28.38 3.52
N GLY A 192 39.46 28.95 2.40
CA GLY A 192 40.47 28.35 1.54
C GLY A 192 39.95 27.38 0.46
N LEU A 193 38.64 27.36 0.21
CA LEU A 193 38.08 26.57 -0.90
C LEU A 193 38.48 27.22 -2.25
N THR A 194 38.77 26.39 -3.25
CA THR A 194 38.89 26.88 -4.62
C THR A 194 37.54 27.32 -5.16
N GLU A 195 37.54 28.12 -6.23
CA GLU A 195 36.30 28.58 -6.86
C GLU A 195 35.46 27.41 -7.40
N GLU A 196 36.13 26.37 -7.94
CA GLU A 196 35.50 25.14 -8.41
C GLU A 196 34.86 24.36 -7.28
N GLN A 197 35.55 24.22 -6.14
CA GLN A 197 35.02 23.56 -4.95
C GLN A 197 33.82 24.31 -4.40
N ALA A 198 33.88 25.62 -4.28
CA ALA A 198 32.75 26.44 -3.82
C ALA A 198 31.53 26.35 -4.74
N LYS A 199 31.73 26.37 -6.07
CA LYS A 199 30.67 26.19 -7.05
C LYS A 199 30.03 24.81 -6.98
N GLU A 200 30.84 23.75 -6.88
CA GLU A 200 30.31 22.39 -6.75
C GLU A 200 29.55 22.18 -5.43
N LEU A 201 30.08 22.73 -4.33
CA LEU A 201 29.41 22.69 -3.03
C LEU A 201 28.06 23.41 -3.09
N TRP A 202 28.03 24.59 -3.71
CA TRP A 202 26.78 25.33 -3.93
C TRP A 202 25.78 24.54 -4.76
N ARG A 203 26.23 23.93 -5.85
CA ARG A 203 25.39 23.09 -6.71
C ARG A 203 24.76 21.92 -5.95
N GLN A 204 25.53 21.31 -5.05
CA GLN A 204 25.02 20.24 -4.18
C GLN A 204 23.96 20.77 -3.21
N ILE A 205 24.19 21.93 -2.57
CA ILE A 205 23.21 22.58 -1.68
C ILE A 205 21.96 23.00 -2.46
N GLU A 206 22.12 23.58 -3.64
CA GLU A 206 20.99 24.02 -4.48
C GLU A 206 20.13 22.84 -4.95
N SER A 207 20.74 21.70 -5.27
CA SER A 207 20.01 20.48 -5.64
C SER A 207 19.13 19.94 -4.50
N PHE A 208 19.37 20.40 -3.29
CA PHE A 208 18.63 20.09 -2.08
C PHE A 208 17.42 21.02 -1.85
N ALA A 209 17.27 22.04 -2.69
CA ALA A 209 16.23 23.05 -2.55
C ALA A 209 14.82 22.45 -2.67
N GLY A 210 13.95 22.81 -1.75
CA GLY A 210 12.51 22.54 -1.80
C GLY A 210 12.02 21.23 -1.17
N TYR A 211 12.86 20.21 -1.00
CA TYR A 211 12.37 18.85 -0.69
C TYR A 211 13.04 18.12 0.47
N SER A 212 13.94 18.78 1.21
CA SER A 212 14.66 18.13 2.32
C SER A 212 13.83 18.04 3.59
N PHE A 213 13.96 16.91 4.31
CA PHE A 213 13.42 16.76 5.65
C PHE A 213 14.50 16.94 6.72
N CYS A 214 14.09 17.38 7.91
CA CYS A 214 14.97 17.27 9.06
C CYS A 214 15.14 15.78 9.43
N LYS A 215 16.32 15.42 9.92
CA LYS A 215 16.66 14.06 10.34
C LYS A 215 15.71 13.53 11.41
N ALA A 216 15.32 14.41 12.34
CA ALA A 216 14.39 14.08 13.42
C ALA A 216 13.03 13.61 12.91
N HIS A 217 12.48 14.27 11.87
CA HIS A 217 11.23 13.84 11.26
C HIS A 217 11.37 12.46 10.61
N SER A 218 12.42 12.24 9.81
CA SER A 218 12.69 10.96 9.17
C SER A 218 12.91 9.84 10.20
N ALA A 219 13.62 10.11 11.29
CA ALA A 219 13.82 9.16 12.38
C ALA A 219 12.50 8.80 13.09
N SER A 220 11.63 9.78 13.35
CA SER A 220 10.31 9.52 13.96
C SER A 220 9.44 8.59 13.10
N PHE A 221 9.45 8.80 11.78
CA PHE A 221 8.69 7.94 10.86
C PHE A 221 9.35 6.58 10.68
N ALA A 222 10.69 6.49 10.69
CA ALA A 222 11.41 5.22 10.65
C ALA A 222 11.11 4.38 11.91
N LEU A 223 11.03 5.01 13.09
CA LEU A 223 10.66 4.33 14.32
C LEU A 223 9.27 3.72 14.22
N LEU A 224 8.28 4.50 13.80
CA LEU A 224 6.93 3.99 13.59
C LEU A 224 6.89 2.86 12.54
N SER A 225 7.68 2.99 11.47
CA SER A 225 7.80 1.94 10.45
C SER A 225 8.38 0.64 11.01
N TYR A 226 9.37 0.71 11.91
CA TYR A 226 9.89 -0.47 12.61
C TYR A 226 8.85 -1.13 13.50
N GLN A 227 8.11 -0.33 14.29
CA GLN A 227 7.04 -0.83 15.16
C GLN A 227 5.97 -1.58 14.36
N VAL A 228 5.49 -1.01 13.26
CA VAL A 228 4.46 -1.66 12.43
C VAL A 228 5.03 -2.85 11.65
N ALA A 229 6.30 -2.83 11.25
CA ALA A 229 6.97 -3.96 10.62
C ALA A 229 7.13 -5.14 11.58
N PHE A 230 7.45 -4.88 12.86
CA PHE A 230 7.47 -5.89 13.92
C PHE A 230 6.10 -6.54 14.09
N LEU A 231 5.04 -5.74 14.18
CA LEU A 231 3.68 -6.25 14.28
C LEU A 231 3.31 -7.13 13.07
N LYS A 232 3.70 -6.71 11.87
CA LYS A 232 3.47 -7.52 10.66
C LYS A 232 4.25 -8.83 10.68
N ALA A 233 5.49 -8.82 11.15
CA ALA A 233 6.35 -10.01 11.20
C ALA A 233 5.84 -11.06 12.18
N HIS A 234 5.37 -10.64 13.36
CA HIS A 234 5.01 -11.53 14.47
C HIS A 234 3.50 -11.77 14.61
N TYR A 235 2.66 -10.81 14.23
CA TYR A 235 1.21 -10.83 14.37
C TYR A 235 0.49 -10.47 13.06
N PRO A 236 0.79 -11.18 11.95
CA PRO A 236 0.32 -10.77 10.63
C PRO A 236 -1.20 -10.73 10.49
N ALA A 237 -1.95 -11.60 11.16
CA ALA A 237 -3.41 -11.60 11.07
C ALA A 237 -4.03 -10.37 11.74
N GLU A 238 -3.60 -10.09 12.95
CA GLU A 238 -4.02 -8.93 13.75
C GLU A 238 -3.60 -7.63 13.07
N PHE A 239 -2.37 -7.60 12.55
CA PHE A 239 -1.84 -6.45 11.81
C PHE A 239 -2.67 -6.15 10.55
N MET A 240 -2.89 -7.16 9.70
CA MET A 240 -3.65 -6.97 8.46
C MET A 240 -5.12 -6.64 8.72
N ALA A 241 -5.72 -7.18 9.78
CA ALA A 241 -7.06 -6.79 10.23
C ALA A 241 -7.11 -5.30 10.59
N SER A 242 -6.10 -4.82 11.32
CA SER A 242 -5.98 -3.41 11.68
C SER A 242 -5.80 -2.50 10.47
N VAL A 243 -4.94 -2.87 9.53
CA VAL A 243 -4.73 -2.11 8.28
C VAL A 243 -6.04 -1.97 7.51
N LEU A 244 -6.77 -3.07 7.32
CA LEU A 244 -8.04 -3.08 6.59
C LEU A 244 -9.15 -2.32 7.31
N SER A 245 -9.22 -2.42 8.64
CA SER A 245 -10.23 -1.71 9.45
C SER A 245 -10.05 -0.19 9.43
N ASN A 246 -8.82 0.29 9.28
CA ASN A 246 -8.50 1.71 9.15
C ASN A 246 -8.54 2.24 7.70
N GLY A 247 -9.10 1.50 6.77
CA GLY A 247 -9.23 1.90 5.37
C GLY A 247 -7.98 1.67 4.53
N GLY A 248 -6.99 0.94 5.07
CA GLY A 248 -5.74 0.66 4.37
C GLY A 248 -4.74 1.82 4.42
N GLY A 249 -3.87 1.90 3.42
CA GLY A 249 -2.83 2.92 3.29
C GLY A 249 -2.62 3.30 1.83
N PHE A 250 -1.48 2.90 1.27
CA PHE A 250 -1.12 3.24 -0.10
C PHE A 250 -1.92 2.47 -1.17
N TYR A 251 -2.33 1.24 -0.85
CA TYR A 251 -3.02 0.34 -1.79
C TYR A 251 -4.52 0.24 -1.51
N SER A 252 -5.24 -0.34 -2.46
CA SER A 252 -6.65 -0.70 -2.27
C SER A 252 -6.80 -1.90 -1.33
N PRO A 253 -7.98 -2.09 -0.71
CA PRO A 253 -8.26 -3.26 0.12
C PRO A 253 -8.00 -4.60 -0.58
N ALA A 254 -8.21 -4.68 -1.90
CA ALA A 254 -7.92 -5.86 -2.71
C ALA A 254 -6.46 -6.33 -2.55
N VAL A 255 -5.51 -5.39 -2.61
CA VAL A 255 -4.07 -5.70 -2.47
C VAL A 255 -3.76 -6.21 -1.07
N TYR A 256 -4.35 -5.64 -0.02
CA TYR A 256 -4.15 -6.10 1.36
C TYR A 256 -4.75 -7.49 1.61
N ILE A 257 -5.87 -7.81 0.98
CA ILE A 257 -6.44 -9.16 1.00
C ILE A 257 -5.50 -10.18 0.34
N GLN A 258 -4.91 -9.83 -0.81
CA GLN A 258 -3.94 -10.72 -1.46
C GLN A 258 -2.63 -10.80 -0.68
N GLU A 259 -2.17 -9.70 -0.08
CA GLU A 259 -1.02 -9.71 0.82
C GLU A 259 -1.25 -10.63 2.03
N SER A 260 -2.46 -10.60 2.62
CA SER A 260 -2.83 -11.51 3.69
C SER A 260 -2.70 -12.98 3.29
N LYS A 261 -3.12 -13.32 2.07
CA LYS A 261 -2.95 -14.68 1.52
C LYS A 261 -1.47 -15.03 1.29
N ARG A 262 -0.65 -14.08 0.80
CA ARG A 262 0.81 -14.26 0.67
C ARG A 262 1.50 -14.49 2.02
N LEU A 263 0.98 -13.88 3.08
CA LEU A 263 1.39 -14.14 4.46
C LEU A 263 0.86 -15.48 5.01
N ARG A 264 0.21 -16.30 4.17
CA ARG A 264 -0.38 -17.60 4.51
C ARG A 264 -1.49 -17.50 5.54
N LEU A 265 -2.20 -16.37 5.57
CA LEU A 265 -3.41 -16.22 6.39
C LEU A 265 -4.61 -16.83 5.66
N GLU A 266 -5.46 -17.50 6.41
CA GLU A 266 -6.76 -17.94 5.94
C GLU A 266 -7.73 -16.77 6.00
N VAL A 267 -8.07 -16.18 4.83
CA VAL A 267 -9.03 -15.08 4.74
C VAL A 267 -10.44 -15.63 4.70
N LYS A 268 -11.23 -15.33 5.73
CA LYS A 268 -12.63 -15.77 5.87
C LYS A 268 -13.58 -14.68 5.42
N LEU A 269 -14.61 -15.07 4.66
CA LEU A 269 -15.77 -14.22 4.37
C LEU A 269 -16.42 -13.73 5.67
N PRO A 270 -17.14 -12.59 5.63
CA PRO A 270 -17.91 -12.17 6.78
C PRO A 270 -18.97 -13.20 7.16
N CYS A 271 -19.34 -13.24 8.44
CA CYS A 271 -20.34 -14.16 8.95
C CYS A 271 -21.20 -13.45 9.99
N ILE A 272 -22.53 -13.50 9.84
CA ILE A 272 -23.47 -12.88 10.77
C ILE A 272 -23.28 -13.35 12.22
N ASN A 273 -22.81 -14.58 12.40
CA ASN A 273 -22.59 -15.19 13.71
C ASN A 273 -21.19 -15.01 14.28
N ARG A 274 -20.22 -14.42 13.53
CA ARG A 274 -18.81 -14.38 13.94
C ARG A 274 -18.09 -13.08 13.65
N SER A 275 -18.53 -12.32 12.62
CA SER A 275 -17.86 -11.09 12.26
C SER A 275 -18.25 -9.96 13.19
N GLU A 276 -17.28 -9.16 13.58
CA GLU A 276 -17.49 -7.89 14.25
C GLU A 276 -17.76 -6.78 13.22
N TYR A 277 -17.92 -5.56 13.70
CA TYR A 277 -17.99 -4.39 12.84
C TYR A 277 -16.72 -4.30 11.98
N GLU A 278 -15.56 -4.34 12.62
CA GLU A 278 -14.24 -4.28 11.99
C GLU A 278 -13.74 -5.66 11.57
N TYR A 279 -12.65 -5.67 10.78
CA TYR A 279 -11.91 -6.90 10.49
C TYR A 279 -11.28 -7.46 11.77
N THR A 280 -11.22 -8.77 11.89
CA THR A 280 -10.59 -9.43 13.04
C THR A 280 -9.51 -10.40 12.58
N GLY A 281 -8.37 -10.36 13.28
CA GLY A 281 -7.23 -11.24 13.05
C GLY A 281 -6.95 -12.07 14.31
N ILE A 282 -6.84 -13.40 14.16
CA ILE A 282 -6.48 -14.30 15.27
C ILE A 282 -5.61 -15.43 14.70
N GLY A 283 -4.35 -15.48 15.12
CA GLY A 283 -3.43 -16.52 14.71
C GLY A 283 -3.11 -16.49 13.21
N LYS A 284 -3.68 -17.42 12.47
CA LYS A 284 -3.55 -17.49 11.02
C LYS A 284 -4.85 -17.17 10.29
N VAL A 285 -5.86 -16.67 10.98
CA VAL A 285 -7.17 -16.38 10.40
C VAL A 285 -7.41 -14.87 10.40
N LEU A 286 -7.70 -14.33 9.22
CA LEU A 286 -8.21 -12.98 9.00
C LEU A 286 -9.69 -13.11 8.61
N ARG A 287 -10.60 -12.54 9.40
CA ARG A 287 -12.03 -12.49 9.08
C ARG A 287 -12.44 -11.09 8.66
N ILE A 288 -13.15 -11.02 7.55
CA ILE A 288 -13.69 -9.77 7.03
C ILE A 288 -14.77 -9.27 7.97
N GLY A 289 -14.69 -7.98 8.34
CA GLY A 289 -15.68 -7.27 9.14
C GLY A 289 -16.94 -6.93 8.35
N LEU A 290 -18.04 -6.70 9.05
CA LEU A 290 -19.30 -6.30 8.41
C LEU A 290 -19.21 -4.91 7.77
N MET A 291 -18.32 -4.03 8.25
CA MET A 291 -18.04 -2.72 7.68
C MET A 291 -17.55 -2.77 6.21
N ALA A 292 -17.02 -3.90 5.77
CA ALA A 292 -16.53 -4.07 4.41
C ALA A 292 -17.66 -4.20 3.38
N ILE A 293 -18.88 -4.49 3.83
CA ILE A 293 -20.03 -4.73 2.95
C ILE A 293 -20.60 -3.38 2.50
N LYS A 294 -20.41 -3.06 1.24
CA LYS A 294 -20.96 -1.85 0.63
C LYS A 294 -22.49 -1.84 0.75
N ASN A 295 -23.07 -0.68 0.97
CA ASN A 295 -24.51 -0.47 1.08
C ASN A 295 -25.19 -1.18 2.27
N LEU A 296 -24.44 -1.74 3.21
CA LEU A 296 -24.94 -2.21 4.50
C LEU A 296 -24.84 -1.06 5.50
N SER A 297 -25.97 -0.63 6.08
CA SER A 297 -25.98 0.51 7.00
C SER A 297 -25.33 0.18 8.35
N GLY A 298 -24.70 1.18 8.98
CA GLY A 298 -24.11 1.02 10.32
C GLY A 298 -25.16 0.55 11.34
N SER A 299 -26.39 1.06 11.27
CA SER A 299 -27.49 0.64 12.13
C SER A 299 -27.88 -0.83 11.93
N SER A 300 -27.81 -1.33 10.69
CA SER A 300 -28.06 -2.74 10.39
C SER A 300 -26.94 -3.63 10.93
N ILE A 301 -25.70 -3.19 10.84
CA ILE A 301 -24.56 -3.91 11.46
C ILE A 301 -24.75 -4.01 12.98
N GLU A 302 -25.12 -2.89 13.62
CA GLU A 302 -25.37 -2.88 15.07
C GLU A 302 -26.51 -3.83 15.47
N LYS A 303 -27.62 -3.86 14.71
CA LYS A 303 -28.73 -4.82 14.96
C LYS A 303 -28.26 -6.27 14.84
N ILE A 304 -27.42 -6.58 13.86
CA ILE A 304 -26.89 -7.94 13.67
C ILE A 304 -26.02 -8.33 14.88
N ILE A 305 -25.11 -7.45 15.29
CA ILE A 305 -24.19 -7.74 16.41
C ILE A 305 -24.97 -7.86 17.72
N LYS A 306 -25.79 -6.87 18.05
CA LYS A 306 -26.60 -6.84 19.26
C LYS A 306 -27.56 -8.02 19.35
N GLY A 307 -28.25 -8.34 18.23
CA GLY A 307 -29.17 -9.47 18.19
C GLY A 307 -28.53 -10.81 18.56
N ARG A 308 -27.27 -11.05 18.10
CA ARG A 308 -26.54 -12.28 18.47
C ARG A 308 -25.96 -12.25 19.89
N GLU A 309 -25.60 -11.07 20.40
CA GLU A 309 -25.08 -10.91 21.76
C GLU A 309 -26.19 -11.15 22.81
N GLU A 310 -27.38 -10.62 22.56
CA GLU A 310 -28.53 -10.74 23.49
C GLU A 310 -29.18 -12.12 23.44
N ASN A 311 -29.29 -12.73 22.27
CA ASN A 311 -30.11 -13.93 22.06
C ASN A 311 -29.30 -15.13 21.49
N GLY A 312 -27.97 -15.07 21.52
CA GLY A 312 -27.14 -16.11 20.95
C GLY A 312 -27.09 -16.11 19.43
N LYS A 313 -26.43 -17.12 18.86
CA LYS A 313 -26.23 -17.25 17.42
C LYS A 313 -27.55 -17.36 16.66
N TYR A 314 -27.61 -16.77 15.48
CA TYR A 314 -28.70 -17.00 14.54
C TYR A 314 -28.67 -18.43 14.04
N VAL A 315 -29.79 -19.11 14.08
CA VAL A 315 -29.91 -20.52 13.74
C VAL A 315 -30.51 -20.76 12.35
N SER A 316 -31.27 -19.79 11.82
CA SER A 316 -31.93 -19.85 10.53
C SER A 316 -32.13 -18.46 9.92
N LEU A 317 -32.53 -18.39 8.64
CA LEU A 317 -32.88 -17.13 7.98
C LEU A 317 -34.14 -16.51 8.63
N ALA A 318 -35.13 -17.32 9.00
CA ALA A 318 -36.33 -16.85 9.69
C ALA A 318 -35.99 -16.22 11.05
N ASP A 319 -35.17 -16.89 11.89
CA ASP A 319 -34.68 -16.36 13.16
C ASP A 319 -33.94 -15.02 12.96
N PHE A 320 -33.08 -14.96 11.94
CA PHE A 320 -32.36 -13.72 11.59
C PHE A 320 -33.30 -12.58 11.25
N LEU A 321 -34.28 -12.80 10.37
CA LEU A 321 -35.23 -11.78 9.92
C LEU A 321 -36.10 -11.24 11.06
N VAL A 322 -36.58 -12.12 11.91
CA VAL A 322 -37.44 -11.75 13.06
C VAL A 322 -36.64 -10.88 14.05
N ARG A 323 -35.44 -11.30 14.39
CA ARG A 323 -34.60 -10.63 15.40
C ARG A 323 -34.01 -9.31 14.91
N THR A 324 -33.61 -9.23 13.64
CA THR A 324 -32.96 -8.03 13.09
C THR A 324 -33.95 -7.05 12.44
N ARG A 325 -35.07 -7.57 11.93
CA ARG A 325 -36.08 -6.82 11.12
C ARG A 325 -35.44 -6.09 9.93
N LEU A 326 -34.38 -6.65 9.35
CA LEU A 326 -33.78 -6.10 8.14
C LEU A 326 -34.73 -6.24 6.94
N GLY A 327 -34.61 -5.31 6.00
CA GLY A 327 -35.34 -5.33 4.74
C GLY A 327 -34.78 -6.33 3.74
N TYR A 328 -35.51 -6.46 2.62
CA TYR A 328 -35.11 -7.38 1.53
C TYR A 328 -33.73 -7.10 1.00
N GLU A 329 -33.44 -5.85 0.61
CA GLU A 329 -32.19 -5.48 -0.06
C GLU A 329 -30.94 -5.76 0.78
N GLU A 330 -30.94 -5.34 2.05
CA GLU A 330 -29.80 -5.60 2.95
C GLU A 330 -29.64 -7.10 3.25
N THR A 331 -30.76 -7.82 3.40
CA THR A 331 -30.70 -9.27 3.64
C THR A 331 -30.22 -10.02 2.39
N ALA A 332 -30.72 -9.66 1.20
CA ALA A 332 -30.26 -10.23 -0.06
C ALA A 332 -28.76 -9.95 -0.31
N LEU A 333 -28.30 -8.75 0.01
CA LEU A 333 -26.88 -8.39 -0.03
C LEU A 333 -26.04 -9.28 0.89
N LEU A 334 -26.46 -9.48 2.14
CA LEU A 334 -25.84 -10.37 3.10
C LEU A 334 -25.78 -11.83 2.61
N ILE A 335 -26.83 -12.31 1.99
CA ILE A 335 -26.87 -13.65 1.39
C ILE A 335 -25.89 -13.74 0.21
N ARG A 336 -25.95 -12.78 -0.73
CA ARG A 336 -25.11 -12.78 -1.94
C ARG A 336 -23.61 -12.74 -1.60
N CYS A 337 -23.20 -11.94 -0.63
CA CYS A 337 -21.80 -11.88 -0.21
C CYS A 337 -21.35 -13.06 0.69
N GLY A 338 -22.28 -13.97 1.04
CA GLY A 338 -21.96 -15.22 1.73
C GLY A 338 -21.88 -15.14 3.25
N THR A 339 -22.43 -14.09 3.89
CA THR A 339 -22.39 -13.95 5.36
C THR A 339 -23.17 -15.01 6.11
N MET A 340 -24.13 -15.65 5.42
CA MET A 340 -25.04 -16.65 6.02
C MET A 340 -24.63 -18.12 5.75
N HIS A 341 -23.36 -18.36 5.35
CA HIS A 341 -22.83 -19.71 5.17
C HIS A 341 -22.92 -20.59 6.42
N CYS A 342 -23.10 -19.98 7.59
CA CYS A 342 -23.28 -20.68 8.85
C CYS A 342 -24.58 -21.51 8.91
N PHE A 343 -25.56 -21.22 8.09
CA PHE A 343 -26.81 -21.99 8.01
C PHE A 343 -26.65 -23.27 7.18
N LYS A 344 -25.54 -23.44 6.46
CA LYS A 344 -25.29 -24.59 5.58
C LYS A 344 -26.32 -24.76 4.45
N VAL A 345 -26.96 -23.68 4.07
CA VAL A 345 -27.91 -23.58 2.95
C VAL A 345 -27.27 -22.78 1.82
N THR A 346 -27.52 -23.15 0.57
CA THR A 346 -26.92 -22.46 -0.58
C THR A 346 -27.47 -21.04 -0.73
N ARG A 347 -26.68 -20.13 -1.31
CA ARG A 347 -27.08 -18.73 -1.51
C ARG A 347 -28.37 -18.60 -2.36
N PRO A 348 -28.53 -19.32 -3.49
CA PRO A 348 -29.78 -19.28 -4.25
C PRO A 348 -31.00 -19.73 -3.44
N THR A 349 -30.84 -20.78 -2.62
CA THR A 349 -31.90 -21.27 -1.75
C THR A 349 -32.29 -20.24 -0.69
N LEU A 350 -31.29 -19.60 -0.05
CA LEU A 350 -31.54 -18.53 0.91
C LEU A 350 -32.27 -17.34 0.29
N LEU A 351 -31.97 -16.97 -0.96
CA LEU A 351 -32.70 -15.92 -1.67
C LEU A 351 -34.15 -16.29 -1.94
N ARG A 352 -34.44 -17.54 -2.35
CA ARG A 352 -35.81 -18.02 -2.50
C ARG A 352 -36.59 -18.01 -1.19
N LEU A 353 -35.94 -18.45 -0.11
CA LEU A 353 -36.54 -18.38 1.24
C LEU A 353 -36.83 -16.93 1.64
N LEU A 354 -35.90 -16.02 1.34
CA LEU A 354 -36.10 -14.59 1.60
C LEU A 354 -37.33 -14.06 0.87
N ASP A 355 -37.51 -14.39 -0.41
CA ASP A 355 -38.68 -14.01 -1.19
C ASP A 355 -39.96 -14.51 -0.52
N ILE A 356 -40.00 -15.78 -0.10
CA ILE A 356 -41.18 -16.36 0.59
C ILE A 356 -41.43 -15.64 1.91
N TYR A 357 -40.43 -15.44 2.76
CA TYR A 357 -40.61 -14.83 4.09
C TYR A 357 -41.02 -13.36 4.03
N ILE A 358 -40.53 -12.60 3.05
CA ILE A 358 -40.92 -11.19 2.90
C ILE A 358 -42.35 -11.06 2.38
N HIS A 359 -42.75 -11.92 1.44
CA HIS A 359 -44.14 -11.92 0.93
C HIS A 359 -45.15 -12.39 1.99
N HIS A 360 -44.71 -13.28 2.88
CA HIS A 360 -45.56 -13.85 3.93
C HIS A 360 -45.13 -13.37 5.32
N ARG A 361 -44.77 -12.09 5.45
CA ARG A 361 -44.22 -11.53 6.70
C ARG A 361 -45.14 -11.72 7.91
N ARG A 362 -46.48 -11.77 7.71
CA ARG A 362 -47.43 -12.11 8.76
C ARG A 362 -47.15 -13.47 9.40
N ILE A 363 -46.76 -14.46 8.61
CA ILE A 363 -46.43 -15.81 9.09
C ILE A 363 -45.22 -15.79 10.05
N LEU A 364 -44.24 -14.91 9.79
CA LEU A 364 -43.09 -14.75 10.65
C LEU A 364 -43.41 -14.07 11.97
N ASP A 365 -44.26 -13.03 11.94
CA ASP A 365 -44.63 -12.24 13.12
C ASP A 365 -45.62 -12.99 14.04
N GLU A 366 -46.56 -13.77 13.47
CA GLU A 366 -47.54 -14.55 14.21
C GLU A 366 -46.97 -15.82 14.83
N ASN A 367 -46.01 -16.48 14.18
CA ASN A 367 -45.45 -17.75 14.62
C ASN A 367 -44.23 -17.60 15.56
N TYR A 368 -43.68 -16.39 15.77
CA TYR A 368 -42.49 -16.22 16.62
C TYR A 368 -42.73 -16.49 18.10
N ASN A 369 -43.97 -16.33 18.57
CA ASN A 369 -44.38 -16.59 19.96
C ASN A 369 -45.10 -17.91 20.14
N ASP A 370 -45.21 -18.76 19.10
CA ASP A 370 -46.00 -19.98 19.16
C ASP A 370 -45.14 -21.24 19.24
N LEU A 371 -45.66 -22.27 19.91
CA LEU A 371 -45.05 -23.63 20.01
C LEU A 371 -44.75 -24.29 18.64
N PHE A 372 -45.24 -23.69 17.53
CA PHE A 372 -45.08 -24.14 16.14
C PHE A 372 -43.88 -23.58 15.38
N MET A 373 -42.90 -22.94 16.04
CA MET A 373 -41.60 -22.59 15.42
C MET A 373 -40.95 -23.76 14.65
N ASN A 374 -41.29 -24.97 15.00
CA ASN A 374 -40.84 -26.18 14.31
C ASN A 374 -41.27 -26.25 12.83
N ASP A 375 -42.42 -25.67 12.44
CA ASP A 375 -42.92 -25.74 11.05
C ASP A 375 -42.21 -24.74 10.13
N THR A 376 -41.85 -23.56 10.65
CA THR A 376 -41.07 -22.58 9.86
C THR A 376 -39.67 -23.08 9.60
N PHE A 377 -39.06 -23.75 10.57
CA PHE A 377 -37.79 -24.46 10.38
C PHE A 377 -37.90 -25.71 9.49
N ALA A 378 -39.08 -26.35 9.43
CA ALA A 378 -39.36 -27.45 8.52
C ALA A 378 -39.29 -27.01 7.06
N LEU A 379 -39.71 -25.78 6.76
CA LEU A 379 -39.60 -25.21 5.41
C LEU A 379 -38.15 -25.07 4.97
N GLU A 380 -37.26 -24.58 5.85
CA GLU A 380 -35.83 -24.47 5.56
C GLU A 380 -35.13 -25.84 5.41
N ARG A 381 -35.59 -26.87 6.14
CA ARG A 381 -35.06 -28.24 6.05
C ARG A 381 -35.52 -28.97 4.79
N ASN A 382 -36.71 -28.67 4.29
CA ASN A 382 -37.33 -29.37 3.17
C ASN A 382 -37.04 -28.74 1.81
N ILE A 383 -36.60 -27.47 1.78
CA ILE A 383 -36.14 -26.82 0.54
C ILE A 383 -34.65 -27.18 0.32
N THR A 384 -34.38 -28.35 -0.18
CA THR A 384 -33.04 -28.72 -0.65
C THR A 384 -32.91 -28.36 -2.12
N THR A 385 -31.97 -27.48 -2.45
CA THR A 385 -31.49 -27.33 -3.81
C THR A 385 -29.99 -27.65 -3.80
N ASP A 386 -29.59 -28.63 -4.60
CA ASP A 386 -28.17 -28.99 -4.76
C ASP A 386 -27.41 -27.96 -5.60
N VAL A 387 -28.13 -26.96 -6.13
CA VAL A 387 -27.55 -25.90 -6.99
C VAL A 387 -26.98 -24.79 -6.13
N ASN A 388 -25.69 -24.51 -6.33
CA ASN A 388 -25.03 -23.34 -5.78
C ASN A 388 -24.54 -22.45 -6.93
N TYR A 389 -24.15 -21.23 -6.62
CA TYR A 389 -23.50 -20.35 -7.59
C TYR A 389 -22.19 -20.96 -8.11
N SER A 390 -21.87 -20.69 -9.36
CA SER A 390 -20.55 -20.95 -9.93
C SER A 390 -19.46 -20.13 -9.21
N ALA A 391 -18.20 -20.50 -9.40
CA ALA A 391 -17.10 -19.74 -8.82
C ALA A 391 -17.04 -18.30 -9.35
N GLU A 392 -17.43 -18.11 -10.61
CA GLU A 392 -17.53 -16.80 -11.27
C GLU A 392 -18.61 -15.95 -10.62
N GLU A 393 -19.80 -16.48 -10.42
CA GLU A 393 -20.91 -15.78 -9.75
C GLU A 393 -20.58 -15.44 -8.31
N ILE A 394 -19.94 -16.36 -7.57
CA ILE A 394 -19.47 -16.09 -6.21
C ILE A 394 -18.50 -14.91 -6.19
N CYS A 395 -17.49 -14.90 -7.06
CA CYS A 395 -16.52 -13.82 -7.13
C CYS A 395 -17.11 -12.50 -7.61
N ARG A 396 -18.10 -12.55 -8.52
CA ARG A 396 -18.87 -11.36 -8.95
C ARG A 396 -19.62 -10.77 -7.77
N ASN A 397 -20.38 -11.57 -7.02
CA ASN A 397 -21.09 -11.14 -5.83
C ASN A 397 -20.15 -10.56 -4.75
N GLU A 398 -18.96 -11.15 -4.58
CA GLU A 398 -17.93 -10.61 -3.68
C GLU A 398 -17.43 -9.24 -4.16
N TYR A 399 -17.15 -9.09 -5.45
CA TYR A 399 -16.69 -7.83 -6.03
C TYR A 399 -17.75 -6.73 -5.91
N GLU A 400 -19.01 -7.04 -6.20
CA GLU A 400 -20.13 -6.11 -6.04
C GLU A 400 -20.29 -5.68 -4.58
N SER A 401 -20.17 -6.63 -3.64
CA SER A 401 -20.39 -6.38 -2.21
C SER A 401 -19.22 -5.71 -1.51
N PHE A 402 -17.96 -6.03 -1.88
CA PHE A 402 -16.76 -5.56 -1.17
C PHE A 402 -15.89 -4.63 -2.03
N GLY A 403 -16.00 -4.70 -3.36
CA GLY A 403 -15.06 -4.09 -4.30
C GLY A 403 -13.81 -4.93 -4.57
N TYR A 404 -13.76 -6.16 -4.05
CA TYR A 404 -12.67 -7.10 -4.27
C TYR A 404 -13.13 -8.55 -4.12
N MET A 405 -12.36 -9.47 -4.71
CA MET A 405 -12.61 -10.91 -4.62
C MET A 405 -11.85 -11.52 -3.45
N VAL A 406 -12.53 -12.36 -2.68
CA VAL A 406 -11.98 -13.06 -1.52
C VAL A 406 -11.70 -14.52 -1.83
N THR A 407 -12.68 -15.22 -2.40
CA THR A 407 -12.64 -16.67 -2.62
C THR A 407 -11.53 -17.06 -3.60
N ARG A 408 -11.37 -16.29 -4.70
CA ARG A 408 -10.33 -16.52 -5.70
C ARG A 408 -9.58 -15.22 -6.03
N HIS A 409 -8.34 -15.35 -6.50
CA HIS A 409 -7.63 -14.26 -7.13
C HIS A 409 -8.20 -14.03 -8.54
N PRO A 410 -8.36 -12.79 -9.03
CA PRO A 410 -8.85 -12.53 -10.39
C PRO A 410 -8.09 -13.30 -11.48
N LEU A 411 -6.78 -13.44 -11.35
CA LEU A 411 -5.96 -14.21 -12.30
C LEU A 411 -6.34 -15.70 -12.41
N ASN A 412 -7.02 -16.28 -11.43
CA ASN A 412 -7.45 -17.68 -11.51
C ASN A 412 -8.44 -17.95 -12.65
N PHE A 413 -9.10 -16.90 -13.16
CA PHE A 413 -9.99 -16.99 -14.34
C PHE A 413 -9.23 -16.96 -15.68
N PHE A 414 -7.90 -16.81 -15.63
CA PHE A 414 -6.99 -16.78 -16.79
C PHE A 414 -5.98 -17.92 -16.72
N SER A 415 -6.42 -19.09 -16.27
CA SER A 415 -5.57 -20.26 -16.03
C SER A 415 -4.78 -20.72 -17.25
N GLU A 416 -5.30 -20.53 -18.46
CA GLU A 416 -4.64 -20.81 -19.73
C GLU A 416 -3.30 -20.05 -19.86
N TRP A 417 -3.27 -18.79 -19.41
CA TRP A 417 -2.06 -17.98 -19.40
C TRP A 417 -1.13 -18.32 -18.24
N LEU A 418 -1.67 -18.60 -17.06
CA LEU A 418 -0.88 -18.93 -15.87
C LEU A 418 -0.16 -20.28 -15.98
N ASN A 419 -0.70 -21.21 -16.79
CA ASN A 419 -0.13 -22.53 -17.02
C ASN A 419 0.84 -22.59 -18.21
N ASP A 420 1.01 -21.49 -18.97
CA ASP A 420 2.00 -21.42 -20.03
C ASP A 420 3.41 -21.42 -19.42
N ALA A 421 4.21 -22.43 -19.79
CA ALA A 421 5.57 -22.60 -19.29
C ALA A 421 6.52 -21.42 -19.64
N ARG A 422 6.14 -20.59 -20.60
CA ARG A 422 6.90 -19.39 -21.00
C ARG A 422 6.67 -18.20 -20.08
N ILE A 423 5.68 -18.28 -19.17
CA ILE A 423 5.36 -17.21 -18.22
C ILE A 423 6.23 -17.36 -16.98
N ILE A 424 7.07 -16.36 -16.73
CA ILE A 424 7.88 -16.25 -15.52
C ILE A 424 7.02 -15.70 -14.39
N LYS A 425 7.08 -16.33 -13.22
CA LYS A 425 6.35 -15.90 -12.02
C LYS A 425 7.17 -14.86 -11.25
N ALA A 426 6.50 -13.99 -10.51
CA ALA A 426 7.16 -12.93 -9.74
C ALA A 426 8.22 -13.48 -8.76
N LYS A 427 7.98 -14.61 -8.12
CA LYS A 427 8.95 -15.29 -7.23
C LYS A 427 10.25 -15.71 -7.93
N ASP A 428 10.21 -15.96 -9.25
CA ASP A 428 11.31 -16.51 -10.04
C ASP A 428 12.11 -15.41 -10.78
N MET A 429 11.71 -14.14 -10.67
CA MET A 429 12.35 -13.01 -11.36
C MET A 429 13.82 -12.87 -10.99
N ASN A 430 14.18 -13.11 -9.72
CA ASN A 430 15.55 -12.97 -9.26
C ASN A 430 16.54 -13.90 -10.00
N ASN A 431 16.07 -15.08 -10.41
CA ASN A 431 16.86 -16.06 -11.15
C ASN A 431 16.95 -15.74 -12.66
N ASN A 432 16.22 -14.74 -13.11
CA ASN A 432 16.12 -14.33 -14.51
C ASN A 432 16.56 -12.89 -14.76
N ARG A 433 17.40 -12.34 -13.89
CA ARG A 433 17.97 -10.98 -14.05
C ARG A 433 18.62 -10.82 -15.42
N GLY A 434 18.37 -9.69 -16.07
CA GLY A 434 18.94 -9.36 -17.37
C GLY A 434 18.40 -10.16 -18.56
N LYS A 435 17.52 -11.15 -18.32
CA LYS A 435 16.92 -11.98 -19.37
C LYS A 435 15.58 -11.42 -19.83
N ASN A 436 15.22 -11.72 -21.07
CA ASN A 436 13.87 -11.47 -21.58
C ASN A 436 12.87 -12.36 -20.86
N ALA A 437 11.72 -11.80 -20.54
CA ALA A 437 10.68 -12.42 -19.76
C ALA A 437 9.29 -12.09 -20.32
N ARG A 438 8.36 -13.03 -20.13
CA ARG A 438 6.93 -12.84 -20.29
C ARG A 438 6.28 -13.06 -18.93
N MET A 439 5.48 -12.11 -18.48
CA MET A 439 4.85 -12.17 -17.16
C MET A 439 3.38 -11.80 -17.28
N VAL A 440 2.56 -12.39 -16.43
CA VAL A 440 1.14 -12.04 -16.31
C VAL A 440 0.90 -11.43 -14.94
N GLY A 441 0.26 -10.25 -14.91
CA GLY A 441 0.02 -9.55 -13.66
C GLY A 441 -1.34 -8.87 -13.60
N TRP A 442 -1.89 -8.79 -12.39
CA TRP A 442 -3.07 -8.01 -12.07
C TRP A 442 -2.67 -6.65 -11.52
N TYR A 443 -3.44 -5.62 -11.85
CA TYR A 443 -3.17 -4.24 -11.43
C TYR A 443 -3.26 -4.07 -9.91
N MET A 444 -2.27 -3.40 -9.35
CA MET A 444 -2.24 -2.95 -7.96
C MET A 444 -2.30 -1.44 -7.85
N THR A 445 -1.41 -0.75 -8.55
CA THR A 445 -1.30 0.71 -8.59
C THR A 445 -0.41 1.14 -9.75
N SER A 446 -0.43 2.44 -10.07
CA SER A 446 0.47 2.99 -11.08
C SER A 446 0.96 4.39 -10.69
N LYS A 447 2.08 4.81 -11.28
CA LYS A 447 2.64 6.15 -11.13
C LYS A 447 3.17 6.66 -12.46
N ARG A 448 2.77 7.85 -12.85
CA ARG A 448 3.33 8.57 -14.01
C ARG A 448 4.37 9.56 -13.51
N ILE A 449 5.45 9.69 -14.26
CA ILE A 449 6.47 10.71 -14.01
C ILE A 449 6.91 11.35 -15.33
N ARG A 450 7.38 12.59 -15.26
CA ARG A 450 8.06 13.26 -16.39
C ARG A 450 9.57 13.01 -16.27
N THR A 451 10.19 12.66 -17.39
CA THR A 451 11.65 12.54 -17.48
C THR A 451 12.30 13.92 -17.53
N LYS A 452 13.63 14.01 -17.40
CA LYS A 452 14.38 15.27 -17.56
C LYS A 452 14.15 15.92 -18.93
N LYS A 453 13.73 15.16 -19.94
CA LYS A 453 13.39 15.66 -21.28
C LYS A 453 11.91 16.08 -21.42
N GLY A 454 11.14 16.06 -20.32
CA GLY A 454 9.72 16.37 -20.33
C GLY A 454 8.80 15.26 -20.83
N GLU A 455 9.35 14.12 -21.26
CA GLU A 455 8.59 12.96 -21.76
C GLU A 455 7.94 12.19 -20.61
N ILE A 456 6.79 11.57 -20.85
CA ILE A 456 6.06 10.80 -19.84
C ILE A 456 6.53 9.35 -19.85
N MET A 457 6.78 8.79 -18.68
CA MET A 457 6.92 7.36 -18.44
C MET A 457 5.99 6.89 -17.32
N LYS A 458 5.64 5.60 -17.29
CA LYS A 458 4.73 5.03 -16.31
C LYS A 458 5.37 3.84 -15.62
N PHE A 459 5.16 3.76 -14.31
CA PHE A 459 5.39 2.58 -13.50
C PHE A 459 4.06 1.92 -13.24
N LEU A 460 3.96 0.63 -13.53
CA LEU A 460 2.75 -0.16 -13.34
C LEU A 460 3.08 -1.29 -12.37
N SER A 461 2.59 -1.17 -11.14
CA SER A 461 2.81 -2.19 -10.12
C SER A 461 1.75 -3.28 -10.28
N LEU A 462 2.22 -4.49 -10.44
CA LEU A 462 1.41 -5.66 -10.73
C LEU A 462 1.65 -6.76 -9.69
N GLU A 463 0.68 -7.65 -9.54
CA GLU A 463 0.81 -8.87 -8.75
C GLU A 463 0.44 -10.10 -9.56
N ASP A 464 1.11 -11.20 -9.26
CA ASP A 464 0.66 -12.54 -9.64
C ASP A 464 0.30 -13.37 -8.38
N LEU A 465 0.02 -14.65 -8.56
CA LEU A 465 -0.30 -15.54 -7.44
C LEU A 465 0.90 -15.78 -6.49
N THR A 466 2.11 -15.39 -6.87
CA THR A 466 3.35 -15.71 -6.15
C THR A 466 4.04 -14.50 -5.55
N GLY A 467 3.76 -13.29 -6.05
CA GLY A 467 4.42 -12.07 -5.60
C GLY A 467 3.96 -10.83 -6.34
N THR A 468 4.76 -9.77 -6.21
CA THR A 468 4.52 -8.47 -6.84
C THR A 468 5.72 -8.05 -7.66
N PHE A 469 5.50 -7.35 -8.76
CA PHE A 469 6.55 -6.82 -9.62
C PHE A 469 6.15 -5.48 -10.22
N GLU A 470 7.11 -4.74 -10.74
CA GLU A 470 6.87 -3.43 -11.35
C GLU A 470 7.24 -3.45 -12.84
N ALA A 471 6.29 -3.10 -13.68
CA ALA A 471 6.49 -2.92 -15.11
C ALA A 471 6.87 -1.46 -15.37
N VAL A 472 8.11 -1.25 -15.83
CA VAL A 472 8.68 0.07 -16.12
C VAL A 472 8.47 0.38 -17.60
N ILE A 473 7.58 1.32 -17.89
CA ILE A 473 7.18 1.69 -19.24
C ILE A 473 7.85 3.00 -19.61
N PHE A 474 8.96 2.92 -20.35
CA PHE A 474 9.68 4.09 -20.82
C PHE A 474 8.90 4.86 -21.90
N PRO A 475 9.20 6.15 -22.16
CA PRO A 475 8.39 7.03 -23.01
C PRO A 475 8.07 6.44 -24.37
N LYS A 476 9.05 5.90 -25.09
CA LYS A 476 8.86 5.29 -26.42
C LYS A 476 7.79 4.20 -26.43
N ILE A 477 7.74 3.38 -25.37
CA ILE A 477 6.75 2.32 -25.23
C ILE A 477 5.44 2.89 -24.71
N TYR A 478 5.51 3.83 -23.74
CA TYR A 478 4.33 4.44 -23.15
C TYR A 478 3.42 5.08 -24.19
N TYR A 479 3.96 5.83 -25.16
CA TYR A 479 3.17 6.41 -26.24
C TYR A 479 2.38 5.39 -27.07
N ARG A 480 2.85 4.14 -27.13
CA ARG A 480 2.16 3.07 -27.88
C ARG A 480 1.08 2.36 -27.06
N VAL A 481 1.27 2.28 -25.72
CA VAL A 481 0.45 1.47 -24.85
C VAL A 481 -0.29 2.25 -23.76
N ALA A 482 -0.25 3.59 -23.82
CA ALA A 482 -0.81 4.47 -22.78
C ALA A 482 -2.27 4.11 -22.46
N GLU A 483 -3.09 3.91 -23.50
CA GLU A 483 -4.50 3.55 -23.39
C GLU A 483 -4.70 2.20 -22.69
N LEU A 484 -3.90 1.19 -23.05
CA LEU A 484 -3.97 -0.14 -22.42
C LEU A 484 -3.72 -0.05 -20.91
N THR A 485 -2.88 0.90 -20.49
CA THR A 485 -2.55 1.09 -19.07
C THR A 485 -3.65 1.72 -18.23
N MET A 486 -4.80 2.06 -18.81
CA MET A 486 -6.01 2.52 -18.12
C MET A 486 -6.89 1.35 -17.66
N SER A 487 -6.65 0.14 -18.15
CA SER A 487 -7.35 -1.06 -17.74
C SER A 487 -6.89 -1.53 -16.35
N MET A 488 -7.75 -2.29 -15.67
CA MET A 488 -7.39 -3.03 -14.45
C MET A 488 -6.64 -4.34 -14.75
N GLY A 489 -6.40 -4.65 -16.02
CA GLY A 489 -5.75 -5.90 -16.44
C GLY A 489 -6.72 -7.09 -16.54
N PRO A 490 -6.21 -8.33 -16.51
CA PRO A 490 -4.79 -8.66 -16.35
C PRO A 490 -3.94 -8.26 -17.56
N TYR A 491 -2.66 -8.04 -17.28
CA TYR A 491 -1.69 -7.65 -18.30
C TYR A 491 -0.75 -8.80 -18.62
N LEU A 492 -0.50 -9.05 -19.91
CA LEU A 492 0.69 -9.74 -20.40
C LEU A 492 1.76 -8.69 -20.64
N VAL A 493 2.87 -8.82 -19.92
CA VAL A 493 4.03 -7.94 -19.98
C VAL A 493 5.18 -8.70 -20.60
N GLU A 494 5.76 -8.18 -21.66
CA GLU A 494 6.96 -8.72 -22.30
C GLU A 494 8.06 -7.68 -22.23
N GLY A 495 9.26 -8.12 -21.84
CA GLY A 495 10.39 -7.22 -21.68
C GLY A 495 11.57 -7.88 -20.99
N ARG A 496 12.53 -7.08 -20.53
CA ARG A 496 13.74 -7.55 -19.86
C ARG A 496 13.68 -7.29 -18.37
N ILE A 497 13.98 -8.30 -17.55
CA ILE A 497 14.09 -8.13 -16.10
C ILE A 497 15.32 -7.27 -15.80
N ASP A 498 15.15 -6.25 -14.95
CA ASP A 498 16.21 -5.30 -14.62
C ASP A 498 17.34 -6.01 -13.85
N GLU A 499 18.59 -5.72 -14.23
CA GLU A 499 19.77 -6.29 -13.60
C GLU A 499 19.99 -5.74 -12.19
N ASN A 500 19.62 -4.47 -11.96
CA ASN A 500 19.84 -3.76 -10.68
C ASN A 500 18.72 -3.97 -9.67
N ASP A 501 17.48 -4.16 -10.15
CA ASP A 501 16.31 -4.48 -9.32
C ASP A 501 15.50 -5.59 -9.98
N SER A 502 15.73 -6.81 -9.55
CA SER A 502 15.07 -8.00 -10.10
C SER A 502 13.57 -8.06 -9.91
N THR A 503 12.96 -7.09 -9.24
CA THR A 503 11.50 -6.99 -9.13
C THR A 503 10.91 -6.09 -10.22
N ASN A 504 11.73 -5.52 -11.09
CA ASN A 504 11.32 -4.67 -12.19
C ASN A 504 11.48 -5.40 -13.53
N ILE A 505 10.52 -5.20 -14.43
CA ILE A 505 10.62 -5.59 -15.83
C ILE A 505 10.56 -4.33 -16.70
N ILE A 506 11.57 -4.13 -17.53
CA ILE A 506 11.63 -3.05 -18.52
C ILE A 506 10.76 -3.48 -19.70
N VAL A 507 9.64 -2.81 -19.87
CA VAL A 507 8.60 -3.21 -20.83
C VAL A 507 9.01 -2.91 -22.26
N GLU A 508 8.88 -3.91 -23.13
CA GLU A 508 9.01 -3.81 -24.59
C GLU A 508 7.64 -3.92 -25.26
N ASN A 509 6.74 -4.73 -24.68
CA ASN A 509 5.38 -4.90 -25.14
C ASN A 509 4.42 -5.11 -23.98
N LEU A 510 3.18 -4.62 -24.11
CA LEU A 510 2.12 -4.74 -23.12
C LEU A 510 0.81 -5.07 -23.83
N GLN A 511 0.07 -6.03 -23.29
CA GLN A 511 -1.26 -6.40 -23.77
C GLN A 511 -2.20 -6.58 -22.58
N VAL A 512 -3.47 -6.21 -22.76
CA VAL A 512 -4.55 -6.56 -21.82
C VAL A 512 -5.12 -7.91 -22.24
N LEU A 513 -5.15 -8.85 -21.30
CA LEU A 513 -5.69 -10.18 -21.57
C LEU A 513 -7.22 -10.17 -21.40
N THR A 514 -7.90 -10.76 -22.36
CA THR A 514 -9.34 -11.06 -22.27
C THR A 514 -9.53 -12.54 -22.04
N SER A 515 -10.41 -12.91 -21.13
CA SER A 515 -10.81 -14.30 -20.96
C SER A 515 -11.69 -14.72 -22.14
N LEU A 516 -11.40 -15.84 -22.76
CA LEU A 516 -12.23 -16.42 -23.81
C LEU A 516 -13.66 -16.74 -23.32
N LYS A 517 -13.86 -16.87 -22.00
CA LYS A 517 -15.15 -17.20 -21.38
C LYS A 517 -15.98 -15.99 -20.96
N VAL A 518 -15.37 -14.81 -20.85
CA VAL A 518 -16.07 -13.58 -20.45
C VAL A 518 -16.22 -12.70 -21.68
N LYS A 519 -17.42 -12.61 -22.22
CA LYS A 519 -17.70 -11.66 -23.32
C LYS A 519 -17.35 -10.26 -22.83
N ALA A 520 -16.47 -9.57 -23.55
CA ALA A 520 -15.92 -8.25 -23.22
C ALA A 520 -17.03 -7.20 -22.92
N GLN A 521 -18.26 -7.44 -23.29
CA GLN A 521 -19.41 -6.58 -23.12
C GLN A 521 -19.93 -6.53 -21.69
N GLU A 522 -19.81 -7.62 -20.91
CA GLU A 522 -20.31 -7.68 -19.53
C GLU A 522 -19.38 -7.01 -18.52
N MET A 523 -18.10 -6.84 -18.84
CA MET A 523 -17.15 -6.10 -18.00
C MET A 523 -17.24 -4.57 -18.16
N LYS A 524 -17.78 -4.06 -19.28
CA LYS A 524 -17.92 -2.62 -19.53
C LYS A 524 -18.94 -1.94 -18.63
N ASP A 525 -19.98 -2.66 -18.23
CA ASP A 525 -21.12 -2.07 -17.51
C ASP A 525 -20.94 -2.11 -15.97
N SER A 526 -19.93 -2.81 -15.44
CA SER A 526 -19.71 -3.00 -14.00
C SER A 526 -18.54 -2.21 -13.39
N VAL A 527 -17.78 -1.50 -14.20
CA VAL A 527 -16.67 -0.67 -13.69
C VAL A 527 -17.22 0.69 -13.32
N ASP A 528 -17.57 0.86 -12.07
CA ASP A 528 -17.83 2.17 -11.48
C ASP A 528 -16.51 2.97 -11.46
N HIS A 529 -16.32 3.87 -12.44
CA HIS A 529 -15.14 4.73 -12.58
C HIS A 529 -14.89 5.61 -11.34
N ASN A 530 -15.88 5.76 -10.47
CA ASN A 530 -15.79 6.62 -9.29
C ASN A 530 -14.99 6.01 -8.13
N TYR A 531 -14.75 4.69 -8.09
CA TYR A 531 -14.05 4.07 -6.96
C TYR A 531 -12.51 4.25 -6.98
N TYR A 532 -11.94 4.51 -8.17
CA TYR A 532 -10.51 4.79 -8.36
C TYR A 532 -10.23 6.22 -8.82
N GLY A 533 -11.27 7.05 -8.88
CA GLY A 533 -11.32 8.28 -9.71
C GLY A 533 -10.62 9.51 -9.16
N ASP A 534 -10.25 9.59 -7.88
CA ASP A 534 -9.81 10.88 -7.33
C ASP A 534 -8.28 11.07 -7.25
N LYS A 535 -7.48 10.08 -7.63
CA LYS A 535 -6.01 10.23 -7.57
C LYS A 535 -5.29 10.35 -8.92
N GLU A 536 -5.94 10.03 -10.02
CA GLU A 536 -5.36 10.15 -11.36
C GLU A 536 -6.37 10.73 -12.37
N LYS A 537 -6.78 11.98 -12.20
CA LYS A 537 -7.42 12.71 -13.32
C LYS A 537 -6.37 12.94 -14.41
N ILE A 538 -6.68 12.48 -15.62
CA ILE A 538 -5.89 12.81 -16.80
C ILE A 538 -5.94 14.35 -16.92
N SER A 539 -4.77 15.02 -16.98
CA SER A 539 -4.74 16.44 -17.23
C SER A 539 -5.25 16.72 -18.65
N GLU A 540 -5.85 17.90 -18.87
CA GLU A 540 -6.32 18.30 -20.21
C GLU A 540 -5.20 18.19 -21.27
N GLU A 541 -3.95 18.49 -20.91
CA GLU A 541 -2.77 18.34 -21.78
C GLU A 541 -2.51 16.88 -22.15
N GLU A 542 -2.69 15.93 -21.23
CA GLU A 542 -2.52 14.50 -21.50
C GLU A 542 -3.65 13.94 -22.37
N PHE A 543 -4.85 14.48 -22.21
CA PHE A 543 -6.00 14.16 -23.03
C PHE A 543 -5.81 14.68 -24.46
N GLU A 544 -5.21 15.87 -24.64
CA GLU A 544 -4.85 16.40 -25.95
C GLU A 544 -3.73 15.58 -26.63
N ILE A 545 -2.73 15.10 -25.88
CA ILE A 545 -1.67 14.23 -26.41
C ILE A 545 -2.26 12.89 -26.89
N VAL A 546 -3.17 12.29 -26.12
CA VAL A 546 -3.87 11.04 -26.50
C VAL A 546 -4.78 11.28 -27.71
N ASN A 547 -5.48 12.42 -27.77
CA ASN A 547 -6.32 12.79 -28.92
C ASN A 547 -5.51 13.13 -30.18
N SER A 548 -4.31 13.70 -30.02
CA SER A 548 -3.41 14.01 -31.14
C SER A 548 -2.80 12.75 -31.78
N LEU A 549 -2.77 11.63 -31.06
CA LEU A 549 -2.31 10.33 -31.56
C LEU A 549 -3.33 9.60 -32.45
N GLY A 550 -4.48 10.21 -32.72
CA GLY A 550 -5.40 9.88 -33.80
C GLY A 550 -6.59 9.02 -33.41
N LYS A 551 -7.77 9.64 -33.41
CA LYS A 551 -9.10 8.99 -33.26
C LYS A 551 -9.32 7.77 -34.17
N GLU A 552 -8.67 7.69 -35.32
CA GLU A 552 -8.84 6.58 -36.27
C GLU A 552 -8.17 5.27 -35.84
N LYS A 553 -7.07 5.33 -35.04
CA LYS A 553 -6.42 4.12 -34.51
C LYS A 553 -7.12 3.58 -33.28
N LEU A 554 -7.79 4.42 -32.51
CA LEU A 554 -8.54 4.09 -31.31
C LEU A 554 -9.78 3.22 -31.62
N LEU A 555 -10.53 3.59 -32.66
CA LEU A 555 -11.74 2.85 -33.08
C LEU A 555 -11.44 1.43 -33.63
N ARG A 556 -10.25 1.19 -34.19
CA ARG A 556 -9.86 -0.14 -34.67
C ARG A 556 -9.41 -1.11 -33.56
N ALA A 557 -8.97 -0.60 -32.41
CA ALA A 557 -8.59 -1.44 -31.28
C ALA A 557 -9.82 -1.94 -30.46
N TYR A 558 -10.97 -1.25 -30.62
CA TYR A 558 -12.23 -1.65 -29.96
C TYR A 558 -13.12 -2.54 -30.82
N ALA A 559 -12.82 -2.72 -32.09
CA ALA A 559 -13.64 -3.46 -33.06
C ALA A 559 -13.01 -4.81 -33.48
N GLY A 560 -11.91 -5.22 -32.85
CA GLY A 560 -11.20 -6.47 -33.16
C GLY A 560 -11.16 -7.44 -31.98
#